data_a24ed7a7d4df6e897dab34a58f5c220e
#
_entry.id   a24ed7a7d4df6e897dab34a58f5c220e
#
_cell.length_a   1.000
_cell.length_b   1.000
_cell.length_c   1.000
_cell.angle_alpha   90.00
_cell.angle_beta   90.00
_cell.angle_gamma   90.00
#
_symmetry.space_group_name_H-M   'P 1'
#
loop_
_entity.id
_entity.type
_entity.pdbx_description
1 polymer ?
#
loop_
_entity_poly.entity_id
_entity_poly.type
_entity_poly.pdbx_seq_one_letter_code
_entity_poly.pdbx_strand_id
1 'polypeptide(L)'
;MYKTKIAISFLVLAFGITNAQVDSLKMNIDLRTRAELDNGARTLIPKGKSAETTVVSRARFGIDYYYKNLEVYISAQDVRTWGETSSTASKNQNFILNEAWANYQFSERFALKLGRQILSYDNERLIGALDWAMQGRSFDALKGIFKLTPSSKLETVITYNNDDNDANDLPDK
;
A
#
# COMPACT_ATOMS: atom_id res chain seq x y z
N MET A 1 29.82 20.49 39.11
CA MET A 1 28.87 20.60 37.98
C MET A 1 29.57 20.03 36.75
N TYR A 2 29.37 18.73 36.47
CA TYR A 2 29.93 18.09 35.28
C TYR A 2 28.97 18.27 34.10
N LYS A 3 29.40 18.97 33.06
CA LYS A 3 28.66 19.07 31.80
C LYS A 3 29.00 17.86 30.93
N THR A 4 28.10 16.91 30.86
CA THR A 4 28.22 15.75 29.97
C THR A 4 27.98 16.23 28.53
N LYS A 5 29.03 16.18 27.71
CA LYS A 5 28.93 16.45 26.27
C LYS A 5 28.43 15.16 25.61
N ILE A 6 27.19 15.16 25.12
CA ILE A 6 26.64 14.10 24.28
C ILE A 6 27.22 14.29 22.87
N ALA A 7 28.13 13.41 22.48
CA ALA A 7 28.63 13.33 21.12
C ALA A 7 27.61 12.54 20.28
N ILE A 8 26.89 13.24 19.39
CA ILE A 8 26.03 12.61 18.39
C ILE A 8 26.94 12.17 17.24
N SER A 9 27.25 10.87 17.20
CA SER A 9 27.93 10.25 16.05
C SER A 9 26.95 10.16 14.88
N PHE A 10 27.19 11.00 13.86
CA PHE A 10 26.53 10.87 12.56
C PHE A 10 27.13 9.68 11.84
N LEU A 11 26.41 8.56 11.80
CA LEU A 11 26.73 7.42 10.95
C LEU A 11 26.36 7.79 9.50
N VAL A 12 27.34 8.27 8.74
CA VAL A 12 27.18 8.44 7.28
C VAL A 12 27.24 7.05 6.66
N LEU A 13 26.06 6.52 6.32
CA LEU A 13 25.97 5.35 5.42
C LEU A 13 26.45 5.83 4.03
N ALA A 14 27.70 5.53 3.68
CA ALA A 14 28.16 5.64 2.31
C ALA A 14 27.40 4.59 1.48
N PHE A 15 26.38 5.02 0.72
CA PHE A 15 25.81 4.23 -0.36
C PHE A 15 26.89 4.06 -1.43
N GLY A 16 27.65 2.97 -1.35
CA GLY A 16 28.45 2.53 -2.47
C GLY A 16 27.50 2.27 -3.65
N ILE A 17 27.74 2.91 -4.79
CA ILE A 17 27.08 2.56 -6.05
C ILE A 17 27.64 1.19 -6.43
N THR A 18 27.06 0.13 -5.90
CA THR A 18 27.27 -1.21 -6.38
C THR A 18 26.54 -1.27 -7.72
N ASN A 19 27.26 -1.66 -8.79
CA ASN A 19 26.63 -2.02 -10.06
C ASN A 19 25.74 -3.25 -9.77
N ALA A 20 24.49 -3.00 -9.41
CA ALA A 20 23.50 -4.06 -9.21
C ALA A 20 23.24 -4.64 -10.61
N GLN A 21 23.65 -5.87 -10.81
CA GLN A 21 23.31 -6.61 -12.02
C GLN A 21 21.81 -6.91 -11.95
N VAL A 22 21.03 -6.24 -12.79
CA VAL A 22 19.57 -6.33 -12.84
C VAL A 22 19.21 -7.26 -13.97
N ASP A 23 18.48 -8.34 -13.69
CA ASP A 23 17.95 -9.20 -14.75
C ASP A 23 16.77 -8.51 -15.44
N SER A 24 15.91 -7.83 -14.70
CA SER A 24 14.90 -6.94 -15.26
C SER A 24 14.42 -5.90 -14.24
N LEU A 25 14.05 -4.73 -14.79
CA LEU A 25 13.37 -3.65 -14.08
C LEU A 25 12.10 -3.29 -14.86
N LYS A 26 10.95 -3.32 -14.19
CA LYS A 26 9.68 -2.92 -14.77
C LYS A 26 9.10 -1.76 -13.98
N MET A 27 8.48 -0.83 -14.69
CA MET A 27 7.74 0.28 -14.08
C MET A 27 6.28 0.17 -14.50
N ASN A 28 5.38 0.48 -13.59
CA ASN A 28 3.95 0.54 -13.84
C ASN A 28 3.35 1.84 -13.29
N ILE A 29 2.33 2.32 -13.98
CA ILE A 29 1.57 3.51 -13.59
C ILE A 29 0.10 3.16 -13.68
N ASP A 30 -0.65 3.48 -12.63
CA ASP A 30 -2.11 3.36 -12.60
C ASP A 30 -2.71 4.75 -12.29
N LEU A 31 -3.44 5.29 -13.25
CA LEU A 31 -4.18 6.54 -13.13
C LEU A 31 -5.67 6.22 -13.19
N ARG A 32 -6.40 6.59 -12.15
CA ARG A 32 -7.84 6.37 -12.06
C ARG A 32 -8.54 7.63 -11.58
N THR A 33 -9.59 8.01 -12.28
CA THR A 33 -10.48 9.10 -11.85
C THR A 33 -11.91 8.59 -11.86
N ARG A 34 -12.67 8.91 -10.82
CA ARG A 34 -14.06 8.50 -10.66
C ARG A 34 -14.90 9.68 -10.19
N ALA A 35 -15.98 9.97 -10.92
CA ALA A 35 -17.00 10.90 -10.50
C ALA A 35 -18.18 10.10 -9.92
N GLU A 36 -18.64 10.45 -8.75
CA GLU A 36 -19.78 9.85 -8.07
C GLU A 36 -20.85 10.90 -7.82
N LEU A 37 -22.08 10.56 -8.12
CA LEU A 37 -23.26 11.32 -7.74
C LEU A 37 -23.99 10.55 -6.64
N ASP A 38 -23.92 11.03 -5.40
CA ASP A 38 -24.71 10.47 -4.29
C ASP A 38 -26.04 11.20 -4.19
N ASN A 39 -27.10 10.49 -4.56
CA ASN A 39 -28.48 10.94 -4.45
C ASN A 39 -29.27 10.04 -3.49
N GLY A 40 -28.68 9.75 -2.31
CA GLY A 40 -29.31 8.94 -1.29
C GLY A 40 -29.17 7.43 -1.47
N ALA A 41 -28.19 6.99 -2.29
CA ALA A 41 -27.94 5.56 -2.52
C ALA A 41 -27.35 4.84 -1.29
N ARG A 42 -26.57 5.56 -0.49
CA ARG A 42 -25.93 5.01 0.73
C ARG A 42 -26.70 5.38 2.00
N THR A 43 -27.17 6.61 2.09
CA THR A 43 -27.94 7.15 3.21
C THR A 43 -29.06 8.03 2.68
N LEU A 44 -30.23 7.98 3.32
CA LEU A 44 -31.34 8.85 2.95
C LEU A 44 -30.92 10.32 3.02
N ILE A 45 -31.18 11.07 1.95
CA ILE A 45 -30.88 12.50 1.91
C ILE A 45 -31.78 13.22 2.92
N PRO A 46 -31.24 13.97 3.89
CA PRO A 46 -32.01 14.77 4.81
C PRO A 46 -32.85 15.79 4.05
N LYS A 47 -34.03 16.09 4.58
CA LYS A 47 -34.96 17.06 3.97
C LYS A 47 -34.26 18.41 3.79
N GLY A 48 -34.21 18.91 2.53
CA GLY A 48 -33.54 20.18 2.20
C GLY A 48 -32.11 20.09 1.74
N LYS A 49 -31.51 18.89 1.68
CA LYS A 49 -30.22 18.67 1.02
C LYS A 49 -30.43 18.20 -0.43
N SER A 50 -29.51 18.59 -1.31
CA SER A 50 -29.44 18.12 -2.70
C SER A 50 -28.43 16.97 -2.83
N ALA A 51 -28.45 16.29 -3.98
CA ALA A 51 -27.44 15.32 -4.37
C ALA A 51 -26.03 15.94 -4.33
N GLU A 52 -25.06 15.16 -3.90
CA GLU A 52 -23.66 15.55 -3.83
C GLU A 52 -22.87 14.89 -4.95
N THR A 53 -22.03 15.68 -5.63
CA THR A 53 -21.12 15.18 -6.64
C THR A 53 -19.71 15.21 -6.10
N THR A 54 -19.06 14.07 -6.08
CA THR A 54 -17.67 13.91 -5.63
C THR A 54 -16.82 13.39 -6.78
N VAL A 55 -15.66 14.00 -7.00
CA VAL A 55 -14.66 13.49 -7.95
C VAL A 55 -13.42 13.06 -7.17
N VAL A 56 -13.03 11.80 -7.32
CA VAL A 56 -11.85 11.23 -6.66
C VAL A 56 -10.87 10.76 -7.71
N SER A 57 -9.58 11.01 -7.51
CA SER A 57 -8.52 10.53 -8.37
C SER A 57 -7.46 9.77 -7.57
N ARG A 58 -6.88 8.75 -8.23
CA ARG A 58 -5.71 8.01 -7.76
C ARG A 58 -4.62 8.08 -8.81
N ALA A 59 -3.39 8.38 -8.39
CA ALA A 59 -2.20 8.16 -9.16
C ALA A 59 -1.30 7.19 -8.38
N ARG A 60 -0.98 6.04 -8.97
CA ARG A 60 -0.09 5.03 -8.36
C ARG A 60 1.08 4.78 -9.31
N PHE A 61 2.27 4.73 -8.75
CA PHE A 61 3.50 4.38 -9.44
C PHE A 61 4.15 3.20 -8.74
N GLY A 62 4.62 2.22 -9.50
CA GLY A 62 5.28 1.03 -8.99
C GLY A 62 6.52 0.67 -9.78
N ILE A 63 7.46 0.04 -9.09
CA ILE A 63 8.71 -0.51 -9.64
C ILE A 63 8.84 -1.96 -9.21
N ASP A 64 9.01 -2.85 -10.18
CA ASP A 64 9.41 -4.24 -9.99
C ASP A 64 10.89 -4.39 -10.34
N TYR A 65 11.64 -4.96 -9.42
CA TYR A 65 13.06 -5.30 -9.59
C TYR A 65 13.23 -6.81 -9.47
N TYR A 66 13.88 -7.41 -10.46
CA TYR A 66 14.17 -8.83 -10.51
C TYR A 66 15.67 -9.06 -10.61
N TYR A 67 16.19 -9.91 -9.72
CA TYR A 67 17.56 -10.39 -9.77
C TYR A 67 17.64 -11.84 -9.31
N LYS A 68 17.92 -12.76 -10.22
CA LYS A 68 17.94 -14.21 -9.93
C LYS A 68 16.66 -14.68 -9.25
N ASN A 69 16.79 -15.12 -8.00
CA ASN A 69 15.70 -15.65 -7.17
C ASN A 69 15.00 -14.57 -6.32
N LEU A 70 15.41 -13.31 -6.46
CA LEU A 70 14.87 -12.16 -5.71
C LEU A 70 13.99 -11.32 -6.60
N GLU A 71 12.79 -11.04 -6.11
CA GLU A 71 11.87 -10.06 -6.64
C GLU A 71 11.57 -9.02 -5.56
N VAL A 72 11.66 -7.75 -5.89
CA VAL A 72 11.33 -6.63 -5.00
C VAL A 72 10.34 -5.73 -5.72
N TYR A 73 9.26 -5.41 -5.05
CA TYR A 73 8.27 -4.47 -5.54
C TYR A 73 8.07 -3.33 -4.56
N ILE A 74 8.04 -2.12 -5.09
CA ILE A 74 7.71 -0.92 -4.33
C ILE A 74 6.69 -0.13 -5.12
N SER A 75 5.59 0.27 -4.48
CA SER A 75 4.63 1.20 -5.07
C SER A 75 4.17 2.24 -4.08
N ALA A 76 3.99 3.44 -4.60
CA ALA A 76 3.44 4.56 -3.86
C ALA A 76 2.24 5.13 -4.60
N GLN A 77 1.31 5.72 -3.87
CA GLN A 77 0.10 6.31 -4.44
C GLN A 77 -0.27 7.62 -3.78
N ASP A 78 -0.94 8.45 -4.55
CA ASP A 78 -1.66 9.63 -4.11
C ASP A 78 -3.16 9.44 -4.43
N VAL A 79 -4.03 9.64 -3.45
CA VAL A 79 -5.49 9.56 -3.61
C VAL A 79 -6.09 10.87 -3.11
N ARG A 80 -6.88 11.52 -3.97
CA ARG A 80 -7.44 12.86 -3.69
C ARG A 80 -8.91 12.95 -4.04
N THR A 81 -9.63 13.65 -3.21
CA THR A 81 -10.92 14.23 -3.56
C THR A 81 -10.70 15.64 -4.13
N TRP A 82 -11.24 15.91 -5.29
CA TRP A 82 -11.10 17.22 -5.93
C TRP A 82 -11.81 18.29 -5.10
N GLY A 83 -11.12 19.39 -4.90
CA GLY A 83 -11.62 20.52 -4.09
C GLY A 83 -11.30 20.45 -2.59
N GLU A 84 -10.84 19.31 -2.04
CA GLU A 84 -10.44 19.21 -0.62
C GLU A 84 -9.14 19.95 -0.32
N THR A 85 -8.28 20.08 -1.32
CA THR A 85 -6.97 20.71 -1.14
C THR A 85 -6.90 22.02 -1.88
N SER A 86 -6.45 23.09 -1.20
CA SER A 86 -6.17 24.38 -1.83
C SER A 86 -5.09 24.22 -2.91
N SER A 87 -5.20 24.97 -4.01
CA SER A 87 -4.18 25.02 -5.07
C SER A 87 -2.80 25.46 -4.60
N THR A 88 -2.71 26.14 -3.44
CA THR A 88 -1.47 26.62 -2.84
C THR A 88 -1.08 25.85 -1.58
N ALA A 89 -1.77 24.75 -1.24
CA ALA A 89 -1.50 24.01 -0.01
C ALA A 89 -0.17 23.27 -0.08
N SER A 90 0.66 23.47 0.93
CA SER A 90 1.92 22.75 1.13
C SER A 90 1.79 21.49 1.99
N LYS A 91 0.60 21.26 2.59
CA LYS A 91 0.35 20.12 3.50
C LYS A 91 -0.60 19.14 2.84
N ASN A 92 -0.06 18.20 2.07
CA ASN A 92 -0.80 17.06 1.56
C ASN A 92 -0.19 15.78 2.12
N GLN A 93 -0.99 15.05 2.88
CA GLN A 93 -0.61 13.74 3.43
C GLN A 93 -1.31 12.58 2.69
N ASN A 94 -1.73 12.80 1.45
CA ASN A 94 -2.44 11.79 0.66
C ASN A 94 -1.49 10.82 -0.05
N PHE A 95 -0.19 11.12 -0.04
CA PHE A 95 0.83 10.26 -0.63
C PHE A 95 1.25 9.19 0.37
N ILE A 96 1.00 7.92 0.04
CA ILE A 96 1.26 6.78 0.91
C ILE A 96 2.03 5.70 0.17
N LEU A 97 2.80 4.92 0.94
CA LEU A 97 3.37 3.67 0.49
C LEU A 97 2.25 2.63 0.37
N ASN A 98 1.94 2.20 -0.85
CA ASN A 98 0.89 1.22 -1.11
C ASN A 98 1.40 -0.21 -0.91
N GLU A 99 2.53 -0.55 -1.53
CA GLU A 99 3.23 -1.81 -1.35
C GLU A 99 4.75 -1.60 -1.24
N ALA A 100 5.42 -2.43 -0.44
CA ALA A 100 6.87 -2.52 -0.37
C ALA A 100 7.23 -3.90 0.18
N TRP A 101 7.60 -4.81 -0.70
CA TRP A 101 7.89 -6.19 -0.31
C TRP A 101 9.05 -6.78 -1.12
N ALA A 102 9.66 -7.80 -0.54
CA ALA A 102 10.63 -8.65 -1.19
C ALA A 102 10.15 -10.11 -1.16
N ASN A 103 10.31 -10.80 -2.27
CA ASN A 103 10.01 -12.22 -2.42
C ASN A 103 11.28 -12.95 -2.83
N TYR A 104 11.69 -13.95 -2.05
CA TYR A 104 12.87 -14.76 -2.35
C TYR A 104 12.49 -16.22 -2.56
N GLN A 105 12.88 -16.76 -3.71
CA GLN A 105 12.68 -18.15 -4.07
C GLN A 105 13.86 -18.99 -3.57
N PHE A 106 13.69 -19.71 -2.45
CA PHE A 106 14.73 -20.56 -1.87
C PHE A 106 14.94 -21.85 -2.65
N SER A 107 13.86 -22.38 -3.23
CA SER A 107 13.88 -23.59 -4.08
C SER A 107 12.70 -23.55 -5.04
N GLU A 108 12.62 -24.49 -5.97
CA GLU A 108 11.46 -24.63 -6.87
C GLU A 108 10.14 -24.80 -6.13
N ARG A 109 10.18 -25.25 -4.88
CA ARG A 109 9.00 -25.57 -4.07
C ARG A 109 8.72 -24.60 -2.94
N PHE A 110 9.67 -23.69 -2.60
CA PHE A 110 9.50 -22.80 -1.46
C PHE A 110 9.96 -21.38 -1.75
N ALA A 111 9.09 -20.41 -1.48
CA ALA A 111 9.40 -18.98 -1.48
C ALA A 111 8.90 -18.31 -0.21
N LEU A 112 9.52 -17.20 0.14
CA LEU A 112 9.14 -16.35 1.26
C LEU A 112 8.98 -14.91 0.79
N LYS A 113 7.81 -14.32 1.06
CA LYS A 113 7.50 -12.93 0.74
C LYS A 113 7.29 -12.14 2.02
N LEU A 114 8.03 -11.06 2.19
CA LEU A 114 8.00 -10.21 3.38
C LEU A 114 7.78 -8.75 2.99
N GLY A 115 6.96 -8.06 3.74
CA GLY A 115 6.72 -6.62 3.66
C GLY A 115 5.27 -6.28 3.41
N ARG A 116 5.02 -4.99 3.13
CA ARG A 116 3.68 -4.47 2.85
C ARG A 116 3.21 -4.93 1.49
N GLN A 117 2.16 -5.74 1.45
CA GLN A 117 1.70 -6.44 0.26
C GLN A 117 0.19 -6.58 0.20
N ILE A 118 -0.35 -6.67 -1.00
CA ILE A 118 -1.74 -7.02 -1.21
C ILE A 118 -1.92 -8.52 -0.97
N LEU A 119 -2.95 -8.87 -0.20
CA LEU A 119 -3.45 -10.22 -0.04
C LEU A 119 -4.83 -10.29 -0.67
N SER A 120 -4.95 -11.15 -1.69
CA SER A 120 -6.21 -11.34 -2.42
C SER A 120 -6.35 -12.83 -2.73
N TYR A 121 -7.47 -13.43 -2.29
CA TYR A 121 -7.74 -14.84 -2.43
C TYR A 121 -9.15 -15.07 -2.97
N ASP A 122 -9.27 -16.01 -3.91
CA ASP A 122 -10.52 -16.43 -4.53
C ASP A 122 -11.32 -15.23 -5.07
N ASN A 123 -12.56 -15.08 -4.62
CA ASN A 123 -13.47 -14.00 -4.99
C ASN A 123 -13.46 -12.82 -3.98
N GLU A 124 -12.40 -12.71 -3.19
CA GLU A 124 -12.16 -11.61 -2.22
C GLU A 124 -13.22 -11.49 -1.10
N ARG A 125 -13.99 -12.54 -0.83
CA ARG A 125 -15.02 -12.50 0.22
C ARG A 125 -14.46 -12.42 1.63
N LEU A 126 -13.30 -13.01 1.88
CA LEU A 126 -12.65 -13.02 3.20
C LEU A 126 -11.48 -12.04 3.24
N ILE A 127 -10.58 -12.17 2.27
CA ILE A 127 -9.38 -11.33 2.17
C ILE A 127 -9.26 -10.87 0.72
N GLY A 128 -9.21 -9.56 0.52
CA GLY A 128 -9.14 -8.97 -0.81
C GLY A 128 -8.41 -7.63 -0.84
N ALA A 129 -8.03 -7.24 -2.05
CA ALA A 129 -7.32 -6.00 -2.36
C ALA A 129 -8.16 -4.75 -2.16
N LEU A 130 -9.49 -4.85 -2.13
CA LEU A 130 -10.43 -3.74 -2.17
C LEU A 130 -10.14 -2.74 -3.31
N ASP A 131 -9.73 -3.24 -4.48
CA ASP A 131 -9.29 -2.35 -5.58
C ASP A 131 -10.45 -1.51 -6.17
N TRP A 132 -11.69 -1.82 -5.84
CA TRP A 132 -12.84 -0.97 -6.11
C TRP A 132 -12.81 0.34 -5.30
N ALA A 133 -12.20 0.33 -4.10
CA ALA A 133 -11.90 1.53 -3.34
C ALA A 133 -10.66 2.23 -3.92
N MET A 134 -10.63 3.56 -3.86
CA MET A 134 -9.51 4.30 -4.47
C MET A 134 -8.19 4.02 -3.76
N GLN A 135 -8.20 3.81 -2.44
CA GLN A 135 -7.00 3.54 -1.64
C GLN A 135 -6.49 2.10 -1.84
N GLY A 136 -7.40 1.14 -2.04
CA GLY A 136 -7.06 -0.28 -1.98
C GLY A 136 -6.75 -0.73 -0.55
N ARG A 137 -6.25 -1.97 -0.41
CA ARG A 137 -5.86 -2.56 0.89
C ARG A 137 -4.53 -3.29 0.76
N SER A 138 -3.59 -2.99 1.67
CA SER A 138 -2.32 -3.69 1.80
C SER A 138 -2.11 -4.11 3.25
N PHE A 139 -1.34 -5.18 3.45
CA PHE A 139 -1.06 -5.77 4.75
C PHE A 139 0.44 -5.84 4.98
N ASP A 140 0.89 -5.52 6.18
CA ASP A 140 2.26 -5.79 6.62
C ASP A 140 2.31 -7.27 7.01
N ALA A 141 2.97 -8.08 6.18
CA ALA A 141 2.84 -9.53 6.23
C ALA A 141 4.14 -10.28 5.90
N LEU A 142 4.23 -11.46 6.51
CA LEU A 142 5.15 -12.52 6.12
C LEU A 142 4.32 -13.65 5.49
N LYS A 143 4.64 -14.01 4.23
CA LYS A 143 3.95 -15.05 3.50
C LYS A 143 4.91 -16.15 3.04
N GLY A 144 4.68 -17.38 3.52
CA GLY A 144 5.33 -18.59 3.03
C GLY A 144 4.52 -19.20 1.90
N ILE A 145 5.17 -19.54 0.79
CA ILE A 145 4.56 -20.12 -0.41
C ILE A 145 5.19 -21.49 -0.66
N PHE A 146 4.39 -22.56 -0.55
CA PHE A 146 4.83 -23.93 -0.70
C PHE A 146 4.12 -24.58 -1.90
N LYS A 147 4.87 -24.95 -2.93
CA LYS A 147 4.35 -25.73 -4.06
C LYS A 147 4.36 -27.21 -3.68
N LEU A 148 3.20 -27.77 -3.36
CA LEU A 148 3.06 -29.16 -2.94
C LEU A 148 3.08 -30.11 -4.14
N THR A 149 2.36 -29.73 -5.21
CA THR A 149 2.32 -30.45 -6.49
C THR A 149 2.32 -29.42 -7.64
N PRO A 150 2.42 -29.83 -8.92
CA PRO A 150 2.28 -28.89 -10.04
C PRO A 150 0.96 -28.10 -10.06
N SER A 151 -0.12 -28.65 -9.45
CA SER A 151 -1.45 -28.05 -9.41
C SER A 151 -1.88 -27.55 -8.04
N SER A 152 -1.07 -27.77 -6.99
CA SER A 152 -1.44 -27.41 -5.60
C SER A 152 -0.36 -26.61 -4.93
N LYS A 153 -0.76 -25.49 -4.29
CA LYS A 153 0.10 -24.67 -3.43
C LYS A 153 -0.55 -24.46 -2.07
N LEU A 154 0.28 -24.36 -1.05
CA LEU A 154 -0.09 -23.92 0.29
C LEU A 154 0.53 -22.55 0.52
N GLU A 155 -0.26 -21.58 0.93
CA GLU A 155 0.22 -20.29 1.38
C GLU A 155 -0.08 -20.13 2.88
N THR A 156 0.94 -19.76 3.65
CA THR A 156 0.81 -19.42 5.06
C THR A 156 1.09 -17.95 5.22
N VAL A 157 0.25 -17.22 5.96
CA VAL A 157 0.39 -15.77 6.12
C VAL A 157 0.29 -15.41 7.59
N ILE A 158 1.23 -14.56 8.02
CA ILE A 158 1.19 -13.89 9.32
C ILE A 158 1.17 -12.39 9.02
N THR A 159 0.18 -11.69 9.55
CA THR A 159 0.04 -10.24 9.41
C THR A 159 0.19 -9.56 10.76
N TYR A 160 0.80 -8.37 10.73
CA TYR A 160 0.81 -7.46 11.87
C TYR A 160 0.35 -6.09 11.38
N ASN A 161 -0.91 -5.78 11.60
CA ASN A 161 -1.51 -4.50 11.22
C ASN A 161 -2.18 -3.91 12.46
N ASN A 162 -1.98 -2.62 12.68
CA ASN A 162 -2.70 -1.89 13.69
C ASN A 162 -3.87 -1.19 12.98
N ASP A 163 -5.06 -1.75 13.13
CA ASP A 163 -6.28 -1.09 12.71
C ASP A 163 -6.75 -0.22 13.88
N ASP A 164 -6.09 0.91 14.09
CA ASP A 164 -6.56 1.97 15.00
C ASP A 164 -7.86 2.61 14.44
N ASN A 165 -8.82 1.77 14.13
CA ASN A 165 -10.20 2.17 14.05
C ASN A 165 -10.72 2.19 15.49
N ASP A 166 -10.30 3.19 16.26
CA ASP A 166 -11.04 3.56 17.45
C ASP A 166 -12.44 3.96 16.98
N ALA A 167 -13.35 2.97 17.02
CA ALA A 167 -14.77 3.18 16.77
C ALA A 167 -15.38 4.17 17.77
N ASN A 168 -14.57 4.74 18.65
CA ASN A 168 -14.91 5.71 19.68
C ASN A 168 -14.64 7.16 19.24
N ASP A 169 -13.96 7.40 18.12
CA ASP A 169 -13.80 8.75 17.53
C ASP A 169 -15.01 9.09 16.63
N LEU A 170 -16.21 8.78 17.07
CA LEU A 170 -17.38 9.48 16.55
C LEU A 170 -17.32 10.92 17.08
N PRO A 171 -17.28 11.95 16.22
CA PRO A 171 -17.29 13.32 16.68
C PRO A 171 -18.56 13.51 17.53
N ASP A 172 -18.37 13.94 18.77
CA ASP A 172 -19.44 14.34 19.66
C ASP A 172 -20.32 15.37 18.92
N LYS A 173 -21.61 15.09 18.87
CA LYS A 173 -22.63 15.89 18.23
C LYS A 173 -22.87 17.21 18.96
#